data_da381447f50a4096e6e754d7e0675c97
#
_entry.id   da381447f50a4096e6e754d7e0675c97
#
_cell.length_a   1.000
_cell.length_b   1.000
_cell.length_c   1.000
_cell.angle_alpha   90.00
_cell.angle_beta   90.00
_cell.angle_gamma   90.00
#
_symmetry.space_group_name_H-M   'P 1'
#
loop_
_entity.id
_entity.type
_entity.pdbx_description
1 polymer ?
#
loop_
_entity_poly.entity_id
_entity_poly.type
_entity_poly.pdbx_seq_one_letter_code
_entity_poly.pdbx_strand_id
1 'polypeptide(L)'
;MFRLCRSGVTQPFFVLILILLLVSVVLAQAPTPPPPPQKIQPPETEQENEKPGSKTDTKSDTQPPTKITPQQAEELFRDVDTILDFATKDTSLPKKHDVKRRLTSRDEVVSYLKKNMAEDKDVQRLRRTELVLKKFGLLPKDFDLQTFLVTLLEEQVAGYYDSKTKTVNILDWVVPDLQRPVLAHELTHALQDQWFGLDKWLKKGTEDLDTKKDITPEDIVSDENSEARQAVVEGQAMVVLVDYMLAPMGRTVADSPEVVEVLNKGMQTGTADWVQYRNAPIFMKEALTFPYRYGVDFEAALLRARGKAGAFAATFENPPHTSREIMEPKTYLSGEHLPQLPLPDFKHIFKGYDRFDVGAIGEFDVAVLAKQYAGEDASNKIYPNWRGGYYYSVHPKGNPSAPLGLVFVSRWASARAAAQFAAIYARGMQQRYKKVEISANSGLPADLKTLGSLSGDHTWTTEEGAIVIDVKDDTVLVTESLDPAITDQFRHAVLAIVQ
;
A
#
# COMPACT_ATOMS: atom_id res chain seq x y z
N MET A 1 4.53 0.60 -5.62
CA MET A 1 4.87 0.00 -4.28
C MET A 1 5.99 -1.00 -4.45
N PHE A 2 7.19 -0.47 -4.57
CA PHE A 2 8.41 -1.21 -4.86
C PHE A 2 8.46 -2.56 -4.15
N ARG A 3 8.19 -3.67 -4.84
CA ARG A 3 8.47 -5.06 -4.43
C ARG A 3 8.10 -5.51 -2.99
N LEU A 4 7.46 -4.69 -2.15
CA LEU A 4 6.96 -5.16 -0.85
C LEU A 4 5.98 -6.32 -1.04
N CYS A 5 5.15 -6.27 -2.09
CA CYS A 5 4.24 -7.35 -2.45
C CYS A 5 4.92 -8.59 -3.04
N ARG A 6 6.16 -8.48 -3.55
CA ARG A 6 6.92 -9.64 -4.09
C ARG A 6 7.56 -10.51 -3.01
N SER A 7 7.87 -9.94 -1.85
CA SER A 7 8.33 -10.75 -0.75
C SER A 7 7.16 -11.60 -0.29
N GLY A 8 7.25 -12.92 -0.35
CA GLY A 8 6.22 -13.84 0.15
C GLY A 8 5.82 -13.60 1.62
N VAL A 9 6.48 -12.65 2.25
CA VAL A 9 6.26 -12.10 3.58
C VAL A 9 4.97 -11.31 3.69
N THR A 10 4.51 -10.66 2.60
CA THR A 10 3.40 -9.71 2.68
C THR A 10 2.03 -10.34 2.41
N GLN A 11 1.96 -11.50 1.76
CA GLN A 11 0.69 -12.09 1.34
C GLN A 11 -0.29 -12.48 2.47
N PRO A 12 0.13 -13.06 3.61
CA PRO A 12 -0.77 -13.27 4.74
C PRO A 12 -0.81 -12.09 5.73
N PHE A 13 0.03 -11.04 5.56
CA PHE A 13 0.31 -10.06 6.60
C PHE A 13 -0.33 -8.70 6.40
N PHE A 14 -0.62 -8.29 5.16
CA PHE A 14 -1.29 -7.01 4.90
C PHE A 14 -2.75 -6.98 5.32
N VAL A 15 -3.40 -8.13 5.39
CA VAL A 15 -4.80 -8.30 5.79
C VAL A 15 -5.08 -7.80 7.20
N LEU A 16 -4.06 -7.71 8.04
CA LEU A 16 -4.23 -7.60 9.48
C LEU A 16 -4.34 -6.19 10.06
N ILE A 17 -3.83 -5.19 9.35
CA ILE A 17 -3.40 -3.94 10.00
C ILE A 17 -4.52 -2.93 10.22
N LEU A 18 -5.56 -2.94 9.38
CA LEU A 18 -6.48 -1.82 9.29
C LEU A 18 -7.89 -2.06 9.82
N ILE A 19 -8.26 -3.29 10.05
CA ILE A 19 -9.66 -3.68 10.25
C ILE A 19 -10.22 -3.22 11.62
N LEU A 20 -9.43 -3.23 12.68
CA LEU A 20 -9.90 -2.85 14.03
C LEU A 20 -10.37 -1.39 14.13
N LEU A 21 -9.79 -0.49 13.33
CA LEU A 21 -10.17 0.93 13.32
C LEU A 21 -11.47 1.18 12.57
N LEU A 22 -11.73 0.41 11.51
CA LEU A 22 -12.92 0.57 10.70
C LEU A 22 -14.18 0.22 11.45
N VAL A 23 -14.13 -0.82 12.28
CA VAL A 23 -15.24 -1.23 13.15
C VAL A 23 -15.62 -0.11 14.11
N SER A 24 -14.63 0.56 14.70
CA SER A 24 -14.87 1.66 15.65
C SER A 24 -15.48 2.91 15.00
N VAL A 25 -15.05 3.25 13.78
CA VAL A 25 -15.53 4.44 13.05
C VAL A 25 -16.95 4.25 12.53
N VAL A 26 -17.27 3.09 11.98
CA VAL A 26 -18.63 2.81 11.46
C VAL A 26 -19.62 2.66 12.61
N LEU A 27 -19.24 2.05 13.74
CA LEU A 27 -20.11 1.95 14.94
C LEU A 27 -20.34 3.30 15.61
N ALA A 28 -19.37 4.22 15.59
CA ALA A 28 -19.52 5.56 16.17
C ALA A 28 -20.45 6.46 15.36
N GLN A 29 -20.74 6.17 14.09
CA GLN A 29 -21.61 6.94 13.20
C GLN A 29 -22.96 6.26 12.91
N ALA A 30 -23.18 5.07 13.45
CA ALA A 30 -24.50 4.44 13.40
C ALA A 30 -25.51 5.28 14.20
N PRO A 31 -26.69 5.61 13.65
CA PRO A 31 -27.72 6.28 14.42
C PRO A 31 -28.07 5.46 15.66
N THR A 32 -27.95 6.08 16.83
CA THR A 32 -28.35 5.43 18.09
C THR A 32 -29.81 4.94 17.99
N PRO A 33 -30.10 3.69 18.35
CA PRO A 33 -31.47 3.22 18.38
C PRO A 33 -32.30 4.12 19.32
N PRO A 34 -33.56 4.41 19.00
CA PRO A 34 -34.41 5.25 19.85
C PRO A 34 -34.46 4.64 21.25
N PRO A 35 -34.35 5.47 22.31
CA PRO A 35 -34.38 4.98 23.68
C PRO A 35 -35.69 4.24 23.94
N PRO A 36 -35.69 3.16 24.73
CA PRO A 36 -36.93 2.47 25.10
C PRO A 36 -37.86 3.44 25.87
N PRO A 37 -39.18 3.27 25.74
CA PRO A 37 -40.12 4.19 26.36
C PRO A 37 -39.90 4.26 27.87
N GLN A 38 -39.56 5.44 28.38
CA GLN A 38 -39.35 5.69 29.80
C GLN A 38 -40.69 5.54 30.54
N LYS A 39 -40.74 4.67 31.52
CA LYS A 39 -41.78 4.64 32.54
C LYS A 39 -41.59 5.89 33.40
N ILE A 40 -42.62 6.77 33.39
CA ILE A 40 -42.69 7.95 34.24
C ILE A 40 -42.74 7.51 35.71
N GLN A 41 -41.72 7.86 36.49
CA GLN A 41 -41.76 7.82 37.96
C GLN A 41 -41.90 9.25 38.50
N PRO A 42 -42.62 9.45 39.62
CA PRO A 42 -42.86 10.77 40.20
C PRO A 42 -41.60 11.34 40.88
N PRO A 43 -41.56 12.67 41.12
CA PRO A 43 -40.34 13.35 41.55
C PRO A 43 -40.02 13.11 43.03
N GLU A 44 -38.80 12.77 43.37
CA GLU A 44 -38.23 12.86 44.70
C GLU A 44 -37.30 14.08 44.85
N THR A 45 -37.42 14.66 46.02
CA THR A 45 -36.92 15.96 46.51
C THR A 45 -35.39 16.02 46.62
N GLU A 46 -34.84 17.18 46.31
CA GLU A 46 -33.47 17.61 46.56
C GLU A 46 -33.04 17.54 48.02
N GLN A 47 -31.81 17.06 48.25
CA GLN A 47 -30.97 17.50 49.37
C GLN A 47 -29.52 17.68 48.92
N GLU A 48 -29.08 18.94 49.00
CA GLU A 48 -27.71 19.39 48.93
C GLU A 48 -26.84 18.72 50.01
N ASN A 49 -25.59 18.34 49.67
CA ASN A 49 -24.46 18.45 50.59
C ASN A 49 -23.12 18.55 49.87
N GLU A 50 -22.36 19.53 50.32
CA GLU A 50 -21.02 19.96 49.84
C GLU A 50 -19.89 19.04 50.20
N LYS A 51 -18.89 19.00 49.32
CA LYS A 51 -17.44 18.80 49.28
C LYS A 51 -16.69 18.31 50.59
N PRO A 52 -15.41 17.75 50.48
CA PRO A 52 -14.32 18.19 49.61
C PRO A 52 -13.37 17.10 49.03
N GLY A 53 -12.75 17.47 47.93
CA GLY A 53 -11.36 17.21 47.49
C GLY A 53 -10.70 15.84 47.66
N SER A 54 -10.43 15.15 46.55
CA SER A 54 -9.38 14.13 46.45
C SER A 54 -8.68 14.24 45.10
N LYS A 55 -7.37 14.40 45.18
CA LYS A 55 -6.43 14.36 44.06
C LYS A 55 -6.44 12.98 43.45
N THR A 56 -6.80 12.89 42.16
CA THR A 56 -6.66 11.65 41.39
C THR A 56 -5.30 11.65 40.70
N ASP A 57 -4.39 10.86 41.25
CA ASP A 57 -3.19 10.39 40.55
C ASP A 57 -3.66 9.49 39.40
N THR A 58 -3.44 9.94 38.18
CA THR A 58 -3.65 9.14 36.97
C THR A 58 -2.50 8.13 36.83
N LYS A 59 -2.62 6.99 37.50
CA LYS A 59 -1.88 5.78 37.13
C LYS A 59 -2.54 5.22 35.87
N SER A 60 -1.77 5.17 34.80
CA SER A 60 -2.06 4.37 33.60
C SER A 60 -2.18 2.90 34.02
N ASP A 61 -3.40 2.43 34.24
CA ASP A 61 -3.71 1.01 34.39
C ASP A 61 -3.63 0.35 33.01
N THR A 62 -2.46 -0.17 32.66
CA THR A 62 -2.32 -1.20 31.63
C THR A 62 -2.86 -2.50 32.23
N GLN A 63 -4.18 -2.72 32.13
CA GLN A 63 -4.74 -4.04 32.36
C GLN A 63 -4.17 -5.01 31.31
N PRO A 64 -3.77 -6.23 31.69
CA PRO A 64 -3.37 -7.24 30.73
C PRO A 64 -4.55 -7.52 29.78
N PRO A 65 -4.30 -7.75 28.48
CA PRO A 65 -5.36 -7.99 27.52
C PRO A 65 -6.18 -9.18 27.97
N THR A 66 -7.48 -8.95 28.19
CA THR A 66 -8.43 -9.98 28.66
C THR A 66 -8.61 -11.00 27.53
N LYS A 67 -8.16 -12.24 27.77
CA LYS A 67 -8.44 -13.34 26.82
C LYS A 67 -9.94 -13.59 26.74
N ILE A 68 -10.43 -13.92 25.54
CA ILE A 68 -11.81 -14.34 25.35
C ILE A 68 -12.07 -15.65 26.12
N THR A 69 -13.28 -15.79 26.64
CA THR A 69 -13.68 -16.99 27.35
C THR A 69 -13.87 -18.19 26.40
N PRO A 70 -13.78 -19.44 26.88
CA PRO A 70 -14.10 -20.61 26.05
C PRO A 70 -15.48 -20.55 25.40
N GLN A 71 -16.48 -20.01 26.10
CA GLN A 71 -17.83 -19.81 25.55
C GLN A 71 -17.85 -18.83 24.38
N GLN A 72 -17.13 -17.70 24.50
CA GLN A 72 -16.99 -16.74 23.42
C GLN A 72 -16.25 -17.32 22.21
N ALA A 73 -15.24 -18.16 22.46
CA ALA A 73 -14.55 -18.85 21.37
C ALA A 73 -15.47 -19.83 20.64
N GLU A 74 -16.28 -20.60 21.36
CA GLU A 74 -17.28 -21.49 20.76
C GLU A 74 -18.34 -20.72 19.96
N GLU A 75 -18.80 -19.58 20.47
CA GLU A 75 -19.71 -18.69 19.75
C GLU A 75 -19.11 -18.22 18.43
N LEU A 76 -17.88 -17.68 18.45
CA LEU A 76 -17.18 -17.27 17.24
C LEU A 76 -16.99 -18.43 16.26
N PHE A 77 -16.70 -19.64 16.74
CA PHE A 77 -16.61 -20.81 15.87
C PHE A 77 -17.92 -21.16 15.18
N ARG A 78 -19.07 -20.94 15.82
CA ARG A 78 -20.39 -21.08 15.17
C ARG A 78 -20.68 -19.96 14.20
N ASP A 79 -20.25 -18.73 14.53
CA ASP A 79 -20.45 -17.56 13.68
C ASP A 79 -19.72 -17.69 12.34
N VAL A 80 -18.57 -18.42 12.29
CA VAL A 80 -17.83 -18.65 11.04
C VAL A 80 -18.73 -19.16 9.91
N ASP A 81 -19.59 -20.14 10.19
CA ASP A 81 -20.45 -20.71 9.15
C ASP A 81 -21.52 -19.71 8.69
N THR A 82 -22.13 -18.96 9.61
CA THR A 82 -23.12 -17.92 9.28
C THR A 82 -22.49 -16.77 8.49
N ILE A 83 -21.29 -16.34 8.89
CA ILE A 83 -20.56 -15.26 8.21
C ILE A 83 -20.07 -15.74 6.83
N LEU A 84 -19.63 -16.99 6.70
CA LEU A 84 -19.25 -17.57 5.40
C LEU A 84 -20.45 -17.64 4.43
N ASP A 85 -21.64 -17.99 4.94
CA ASP A 85 -22.88 -17.97 4.14
C ASP A 85 -23.24 -16.54 3.70
N PHE A 86 -23.03 -15.54 4.58
CA PHE A 86 -23.17 -14.13 4.21
C PHE A 86 -22.19 -13.76 3.08
N ALA A 87 -20.88 -14.00 3.26
CA ALA A 87 -19.85 -13.70 2.28
C ALA A 87 -20.11 -14.40 0.93
N THR A 88 -20.59 -15.65 0.95
CA THR A 88 -20.99 -16.41 -0.24
C THR A 88 -22.11 -15.70 -1.01
N LYS A 89 -23.14 -15.21 -0.34
CA LYS A 89 -24.26 -14.49 -0.94
C LYS A 89 -23.83 -13.12 -1.46
N ASP A 90 -22.96 -12.47 -0.71
CA ASP A 90 -22.51 -11.13 -1.03
C ASP A 90 -21.57 -11.10 -2.22
N THR A 91 -20.59 -12.00 -2.27
CA THR A 91 -19.64 -12.12 -3.39
C THR A 91 -20.20 -12.84 -4.61
N SER A 92 -21.29 -13.59 -4.47
CA SER A 92 -21.78 -14.57 -5.44
C SER A 92 -20.75 -15.67 -5.78
N LEU A 93 -19.83 -15.96 -4.85
CA LEU A 93 -18.87 -17.06 -4.92
C LEU A 93 -19.33 -18.22 -4.01
N PRO A 94 -19.95 -19.27 -4.56
CA PRO A 94 -20.42 -20.40 -3.76
C PRO A 94 -19.28 -21.09 -3.01
N LYS A 95 -19.51 -21.41 -1.74
CA LYS A 95 -18.60 -22.23 -0.93
C LYS A 95 -18.38 -23.58 -1.60
N LYS A 96 -17.14 -23.97 -1.86
CA LYS A 96 -16.74 -25.29 -2.38
C LYS A 96 -16.38 -26.26 -1.27
N HIS A 97 -15.78 -25.76 -0.19
CA HIS A 97 -15.32 -26.55 0.96
C HIS A 97 -15.51 -25.76 2.25
N ASP A 98 -15.65 -26.49 3.37
CA ASP A 98 -15.64 -25.88 4.70
C ASP A 98 -14.30 -25.24 4.99
N VAL A 99 -14.31 -24.12 5.73
CA VAL A 99 -13.13 -23.42 6.17
C VAL A 99 -12.75 -23.93 7.56
N LYS A 100 -11.51 -24.39 7.71
CA LYS A 100 -10.97 -24.76 9.01
C LYS A 100 -10.87 -23.51 9.88
N ARG A 101 -11.09 -23.66 11.18
CA ARG A 101 -11.05 -22.57 12.16
C ARG A 101 -10.15 -22.94 13.33
N ARG A 102 -9.40 -21.99 13.84
CA ARG A 102 -8.49 -22.19 14.96
C ARG A 102 -8.46 -20.94 15.83
N LEU A 103 -8.46 -21.16 17.15
CA LEU A 103 -8.12 -20.12 18.12
C LEU A 103 -6.59 -20.03 18.21
N THR A 104 -6.04 -18.82 18.07
CA THR A 104 -4.60 -18.57 18.00
C THR A 104 -4.20 -17.51 19.02
N SER A 105 -3.14 -17.76 19.77
CA SER A 105 -2.59 -16.81 20.74
C SER A 105 -1.66 -15.79 20.06
N ARG A 106 -1.41 -14.67 20.76
CA ARG A 106 -0.47 -13.63 20.29
C ARG A 106 0.92 -14.21 20.01
N ASP A 107 1.44 -15.05 20.90
CA ASP A 107 2.78 -15.64 20.76
C ASP A 107 2.87 -16.58 19.54
N GLU A 108 1.82 -17.33 19.24
CA GLU A 108 1.76 -18.16 18.03
C GLU A 108 1.76 -17.31 16.76
N VAL A 109 1.01 -16.19 16.75
CA VAL A 109 1.03 -15.25 15.63
C VAL A 109 2.41 -14.66 15.44
N VAL A 110 3.04 -14.11 16.48
CA VAL A 110 4.39 -13.56 16.43
C VAL A 110 5.41 -14.60 15.94
N SER A 111 5.31 -15.83 16.43
CA SER A 111 6.19 -16.93 16.01
C SER A 111 6.00 -17.28 14.53
N TYR A 112 4.76 -17.33 14.06
CA TYR A 112 4.42 -17.56 12.65
C TYR A 112 4.98 -16.44 11.76
N LEU A 113 4.82 -15.17 12.17
CA LEU A 113 5.33 -13.99 11.49
C LEU A 113 6.86 -14.04 11.34
N LYS A 114 7.57 -14.23 12.45
CA LYS A 114 9.04 -14.30 12.47
C LYS A 114 9.56 -15.43 11.59
N LYS A 115 8.91 -16.60 11.61
CA LYS A 115 9.31 -17.75 10.78
C LYS A 115 9.17 -17.44 9.28
N ASN A 116 8.06 -16.84 8.86
CA ASN A 116 7.83 -16.54 7.44
C ASN A 116 8.71 -15.38 6.93
N MET A 117 9.11 -14.45 7.80
CA MET A 117 10.04 -13.36 7.45
C MET A 117 11.52 -13.77 7.47
N ALA A 118 11.86 -14.95 7.95
CA ALA A 118 13.24 -15.42 8.08
C ALA A 118 13.77 -16.19 6.85
N GLU A 119 12.98 -16.33 5.79
CA GLU A 119 13.45 -16.99 4.56
C GLU A 119 14.49 -16.09 3.86
N ASP A 120 15.70 -16.59 3.65
CA ASP A 120 16.87 -15.85 3.13
C ASP A 120 16.60 -15.05 1.85
N LYS A 121 15.78 -15.59 0.95
CA LYS A 121 15.43 -14.92 -0.32
C LYS A 121 14.58 -13.68 -0.11
N ASP A 122 13.62 -13.76 0.79
CA ASP A 122 12.70 -12.65 1.08
C ASP A 122 13.42 -11.52 1.83
N VAL A 123 14.34 -11.86 2.73
CA VAL A 123 15.18 -10.88 3.44
C VAL A 123 16.08 -10.11 2.46
N GLN A 124 16.74 -10.81 1.54
CA GLN A 124 17.58 -10.14 0.54
C GLN A 124 16.77 -9.23 -0.40
N ARG A 125 15.58 -9.67 -0.76
CA ARG A 125 14.67 -8.86 -1.59
C ARG A 125 14.22 -7.61 -0.86
N LEU A 126 13.78 -7.75 0.39
CA LEU A 126 13.37 -6.65 1.26
C LEU A 126 14.49 -5.62 1.42
N ARG A 127 15.73 -6.09 1.59
CA ARG A 127 16.90 -5.23 1.70
C ARG A 127 17.21 -4.47 0.41
N ARG A 128 17.03 -5.08 -0.78
CA ARG A 128 17.15 -4.36 -2.05
C ARG A 128 16.09 -3.27 -2.18
N THR A 129 14.84 -3.62 -1.90
CA THR A 129 13.73 -2.66 -1.89
C THR A 129 14.01 -1.48 -0.96
N GLU A 130 14.47 -1.75 0.27
CA GLU A 130 14.81 -0.69 1.23
C GLU A 130 15.86 0.28 0.67
N LEU A 131 16.93 -0.22 0.05
CA LEU A 131 18.00 0.62 -0.49
C LEU A 131 17.52 1.48 -1.67
N VAL A 132 16.67 0.93 -2.54
CA VAL A 132 16.06 1.70 -3.64
C VAL A 132 15.12 2.78 -3.10
N LEU A 133 14.28 2.46 -2.13
CA LEU A 133 13.39 3.44 -1.48
C LEU A 133 14.18 4.56 -0.77
N LYS A 134 15.29 4.22 -0.12
CA LYS A 134 16.22 5.21 0.45
C LYS A 134 16.86 6.09 -0.63
N LYS A 135 17.19 5.51 -1.78
CA LYS A 135 17.75 6.26 -2.93
C LYS A 135 16.75 7.26 -3.50
N PHE A 136 15.47 6.89 -3.61
CA PHE A 136 14.39 7.82 -3.94
C PHE A 136 14.02 8.78 -2.80
N GLY A 137 14.55 8.55 -1.57
CA GLY A 137 14.25 9.33 -0.37
C GLY A 137 12.87 9.08 0.20
N LEU A 138 12.21 7.99 -0.20
CA LEU A 138 10.92 7.55 0.34
C LEU A 138 11.05 6.92 1.73
N LEU A 139 12.25 6.43 2.06
CA LEU A 139 12.63 6.01 3.41
C LEU A 139 13.83 6.83 3.91
N PRO A 140 13.89 7.18 5.20
CA PRO A 140 15.09 7.76 5.83
C PRO A 140 16.31 6.84 5.68
N LYS A 141 17.51 7.42 5.61
CA LYS A 141 18.76 6.64 5.41
C LYS A 141 19.03 5.62 6.53
N ASP A 142 18.59 5.90 7.74
CA ASP A 142 18.74 5.07 8.94
C ASP A 142 17.53 4.16 9.23
N PHE A 143 16.50 4.18 8.38
CA PHE A 143 15.31 3.35 8.55
C PHE A 143 15.63 1.88 8.36
N ASP A 144 15.13 1.00 9.23
CA ASP A 144 15.22 -0.45 9.13
C ASP A 144 13.83 -1.01 8.80
N LEU A 145 13.62 -1.34 7.53
CA LEU A 145 12.34 -1.80 7.01
C LEU A 145 11.93 -3.16 7.61
N GLN A 146 12.89 -4.07 7.82
CA GLN A 146 12.59 -5.39 8.38
C GLN A 146 12.14 -5.28 9.83
N THR A 147 12.88 -4.57 10.66
CA THR A 147 12.51 -4.32 12.07
C THR A 147 11.17 -3.60 12.18
N PHE A 148 10.96 -2.58 11.33
CA PHE A 148 9.68 -1.85 11.29
C PHE A 148 8.50 -2.77 11.00
N LEU A 149 8.59 -3.61 9.95
CA LEU A 149 7.49 -4.51 9.58
C LEU A 149 7.19 -5.54 10.68
N VAL A 150 8.22 -6.14 11.30
CA VAL A 150 8.02 -7.07 12.43
C VAL A 150 7.28 -6.39 13.58
N THR A 151 7.75 -5.21 14.00
CA THR A 151 7.16 -4.49 15.14
C THR A 151 5.73 -4.04 14.86
N LEU A 152 5.47 -3.57 13.64
CA LEU A 152 4.14 -3.19 13.19
C LEU A 152 3.16 -4.36 13.25
N LEU A 153 3.58 -5.52 12.78
CA LEU A 153 2.77 -6.74 12.78
C LEU A 153 2.47 -7.24 14.20
N GLU A 154 3.43 -7.17 15.11
CA GLU A 154 3.22 -7.52 16.53
C GLU A 154 2.15 -6.62 17.20
N GLU A 155 2.03 -5.37 16.76
CA GLU A 155 1.07 -4.39 17.30
C GLU A 155 -0.36 -4.59 16.79
N GLN A 156 -0.55 -5.10 15.55
CA GLN A 156 -1.77 -4.81 14.80
C GLN A 156 -2.59 -6.02 14.30
N VAL A 157 -2.24 -7.25 14.69
CA VAL A 157 -2.97 -8.45 14.21
C VAL A 157 -4.38 -8.55 14.80
N ALA A 158 -5.41 -8.65 13.93
CA ALA A 158 -6.82 -8.80 14.34
C ALA A 158 -7.46 -10.16 13.98
N GLY A 159 -6.91 -10.89 13.03
CA GLY A 159 -7.34 -12.18 12.50
C GLY A 159 -6.59 -12.45 11.20
N TYR A 160 -6.58 -13.66 10.69
CA TYR A 160 -6.03 -13.93 9.35
C TYR A 160 -6.49 -15.28 8.80
N TYR A 161 -6.62 -15.33 7.47
CA TYR A 161 -6.78 -16.58 6.72
C TYR A 161 -5.42 -17.08 6.24
N ASP A 162 -5.09 -18.33 6.55
CA ASP A 162 -3.89 -18.98 6.02
C ASP A 162 -4.25 -19.84 4.81
N SER A 163 -3.88 -19.38 3.63
CA SER A 163 -4.14 -20.05 2.35
C SER A 163 -3.40 -21.39 2.22
N LYS A 164 -2.29 -21.60 2.93
CA LYS A 164 -1.53 -22.87 2.91
C LYS A 164 -2.26 -23.96 3.71
N THR A 165 -2.78 -23.63 4.87
CA THR A 165 -3.50 -24.59 5.76
C THR A 165 -5.00 -24.58 5.56
N LYS A 166 -5.54 -23.61 4.79
CA LYS A 166 -6.98 -23.38 4.57
C LYS A 166 -7.72 -23.12 5.88
N THR A 167 -7.14 -22.33 6.75
CA THR A 167 -7.60 -22.10 8.12
C THR A 167 -7.79 -20.61 8.38
N VAL A 168 -8.96 -20.22 8.91
CA VAL A 168 -9.16 -18.91 9.50
C VAL A 168 -8.71 -18.95 10.97
N ASN A 169 -7.84 -18.00 11.34
CA ASN A 169 -7.28 -17.89 12.68
C ASN A 169 -7.98 -16.77 13.43
N ILE A 170 -8.68 -17.16 14.49
CA ILE A 170 -9.41 -16.30 15.42
C ILE A 170 -8.49 -16.02 16.61
N LEU A 171 -8.44 -14.77 17.07
CA LEU A 171 -7.48 -14.35 18.08
C LEU A 171 -8.06 -14.41 19.48
N ASP A 172 -7.30 -14.97 20.44
CA ASP A 172 -7.76 -15.19 21.81
C ASP A 172 -7.77 -13.91 22.69
N TRP A 173 -7.32 -12.76 22.12
CA TRP A 173 -7.23 -11.47 22.85
C TRP A 173 -8.07 -10.35 22.23
N VAL A 174 -8.84 -10.62 21.18
CA VAL A 174 -9.72 -9.63 20.53
C VAL A 174 -11.18 -9.98 20.87
N VAL A 175 -11.95 -8.99 21.32
CA VAL A 175 -13.36 -9.22 21.71
C VAL A 175 -14.22 -9.65 20.51
N PRO A 176 -15.23 -10.51 20.70
CA PRO A 176 -16.02 -11.11 19.61
C PRO A 176 -16.65 -10.10 18.66
N ASP A 177 -17.19 -9.00 19.17
CA ASP A 177 -17.88 -7.98 18.33
C ASP A 177 -16.94 -7.29 17.33
N LEU A 178 -15.66 -7.16 17.68
CA LEU A 178 -14.64 -6.66 16.77
C LEU A 178 -14.15 -7.73 15.79
N GLN A 179 -14.21 -9.02 16.18
CA GLN A 179 -13.76 -10.11 15.32
C GLN A 179 -14.76 -10.49 14.22
N ARG A 180 -16.08 -10.33 14.44
CA ARG A 180 -17.08 -10.72 13.43
C ARG A 180 -16.92 -10.02 12.07
N PRO A 181 -16.77 -8.68 12.00
CA PRO A 181 -16.49 -8.02 10.72
C PRO A 181 -15.16 -8.46 10.11
N VAL A 182 -14.13 -8.69 10.94
CA VAL A 182 -12.84 -9.24 10.49
C VAL A 182 -13.03 -10.63 9.89
N LEU A 183 -13.84 -11.49 10.52
CA LEU A 183 -14.16 -12.81 9.97
C LEU A 183 -14.86 -12.71 8.61
N ALA A 184 -15.73 -11.73 8.38
CA ALA A 184 -16.33 -11.53 7.06
C ALA A 184 -15.27 -11.24 5.99
N HIS A 185 -14.26 -10.43 6.32
CA HIS A 185 -13.10 -10.17 5.47
C HIS A 185 -12.28 -11.45 5.23
N GLU A 186 -11.86 -12.14 6.26
CA GLU A 186 -11.00 -13.33 6.17
C GLU A 186 -11.68 -14.51 5.45
N LEU A 187 -12.98 -14.67 5.66
CA LEU A 187 -13.76 -15.69 4.97
C LEU A 187 -14.00 -15.35 3.50
N THR A 188 -13.96 -14.07 3.13
CA THR A 188 -13.92 -13.66 1.72
C THR A 188 -12.61 -14.13 1.07
N HIS A 189 -11.48 -14.00 1.73
CA HIS A 189 -10.22 -14.57 1.23
C HIS A 189 -10.29 -16.10 1.09
N ALA A 190 -10.98 -16.78 2.01
CA ALA A 190 -11.19 -18.22 1.87
C ALA A 190 -12.03 -18.58 0.63
N LEU A 191 -13.06 -17.79 0.29
CA LEU A 191 -13.82 -17.98 -0.95
C LEU A 191 -12.99 -17.68 -2.20
N GLN A 192 -12.28 -16.55 -2.21
CA GLN A 192 -11.35 -16.17 -3.30
C GLN A 192 -10.32 -17.28 -3.54
N ASP A 193 -9.74 -17.83 -2.47
CA ASP A 193 -8.76 -18.91 -2.56
C ASP A 193 -9.37 -20.23 -3.09
N GLN A 194 -10.58 -20.59 -2.65
CA GLN A 194 -11.30 -21.76 -3.15
C GLN A 194 -11.61 -21.68 -4.66
N TRP A 195 -11.81 -20.48 -5.18
CA TRP A 195 -12.17 -20.27 -6.58
C TRP A 195 -10.97 -20.06 -7.49
N PHE A 196 -9.98 -19.28 -7.03
CA PHE A 196 -8.93 -18.75 -7.89
C PHE A 196 -7.52 -19.18 -7.44
N GLY A 197 -7.37 -19.79 -6.24
CA GLY A 197 -6.08 -20.22 -5.71
C GLY A 197 -5.15 -19.03 -5.45
N LEU A 198 -5.46 -18.24 -4.41
CA LEU A 198 -4.85 -16.93 -4.13
C LEU A 198 -3.32 -16.92 -4.24
N ASP A 199 -2.63 -17.89 -3.65
CA ASP A 199 -1.15 -17.94 -3.68
C ASP A 199 -0.58 -17.94 -5.10
N LYS A 200 -1.21 -18.69 -6.00
CA LYS A 200 -0.79 -18.79 -7.40
C LYS A 200 -1.21 -17.54 -8.17
N TRP A 201 -2.40 -17.05 -7.89
CA TRP A 201 -2.97 -15.90 -8.59
C TRP A 201 -2.18 -14.62 -8.27
N LEU A 202 -1.84 -14.39 -7.00
CA LEU A 202 -1.04 -13.24 -6.56
C LEU A 202 0.42 -13.33 -7.06
N LYS A 203 0.97 -14.54 -7.19
CA LYS A 203 2.35 -14.77 -7.68
C LYS A 203 2.48 -14.75 -9.21
N LYS A 204 1.37 -14.72 -9.93
CA LYS A 204 1.41 -14.76 -11.41
C LYS A 204 2.08 -13.50 -11.96
N GLY A 205 3.20 -13.68 -12.66
CA GLY A 205 4.00 -12.60 -13.21
C GLY A 205 5.00 -11.97 -12.22
N THR A 206 5.19 -12.55 -11.02
CA THR A 206 6.13 -12.06 -9.99
C THR A 206 7.37 -12.95 -9.84
N GLU A 207 7.81 -13.60 -10.91
CA GLU A 207 9.02 -14.43 -10.86
C GLU A 207 10.23 -13.60 -10.46
N ASP A 208 11.15 -14.21 -9.70
CA ASP A 208 12.40 -13.58 -9.32
C ASP A 208 13.19 -13.19 -10.57
N LEU A 209 13.49 -11.91 -10.69
CA LEU A 209 14.38 -11.43 -11.74
C LEU A 209 15.78 -11.99 -11.49
N ASP A 210 16.14 -13.00 -12.26
CA ASP A 210 17.53 -13.45 -12.32
C ASP A 210 18.39 -12.27 -12.78
N THR A 211 19.29 -11.80 -11.91
CA THR A 211 20.15 -10.64 -12.21
C THR A 211 21.03 -10.84 -13.44
N LYS A 212 21.14 -12.07 -13.96
CA LYS A 212 21.93 -12.44 -15.14
C LYS A 212 21.13 -12.47 -16.44
N LYS A 213 19.78 -12.53 -16.39
CA LYS A 213 18.93 -12.52 -17.59
C LYS A 213 18.74 -11.10 -18.12
N ASP A 214 18.48 -11.00 -19.41
CA ASP A 214 18.05 -9.74 -20.03
C ASP A 214 16.68 -9.37 -19.47
N ILE A 215 16.42 -8.05 -19.36
CA ILE A 215 15.18 -7.50 -18.81
C ILE A 215 14.17 -7.38 -19.94
N THR A 216 12.97 -7.89 -19.71
CA THR A 216 11.83 -7.69 -20.59
C THR A 216 10.91 -6.59 -20.07
N PRO A 217 10.07 -6.00 -20.92
CA PRO A 217 9.05 -5.06 -20.46
C PRO A 217 8.10 -5.67 -19.41
N GLU A 218 7.80 -6.95 -19.49
CA GLU A 218 6.98 -7.71 -18.52
C GLU A 218 7.65 -7.77 -17.16
N ASP A 219 8.97 -7.92 -17.11
CA ASP A 219 9.75 -7.87 -15.87
C ASP A 219 9.61 -6.52 -15.17
N ILE A 220 9.60 -5.43 -15.92
CA ILE A 220 9.44 -4.07 -15.38
C ILE A 220 8.09 -3.91 -14.69
N VAL A 221 6.99 -4.29 -15.35
CA VAL A 221 5.62 -4.03 -14.84
C VAL A 221 5.15 -5.08 -13.83
N SER A 222 5.94 -6.09 -13.54
CA SER A 222 5.52 -7.18 -12.65
C SER A 222 5.17 -6.72 -11.23
N ASP A 223 5.79 -5.64 -10.73
CA ASP A 223 5.50 -5.08 -9.41
C ASP A 223 4.15 -4.35 -9.41
N GLU A 224 3.85 -3.57 -10.46
CA GLU A 224 2.56 -2.92 -10.65
C GLU A 224 1.41 -3.94 -10.74
N ASN A 225 1.61 -5.01 -11.52
CA ASN A 225 0.65 -6.11 -11.61
C ASN A 225 0.37 -6.76 -10.24
N SER A 226 1.41 -6.96 -9.44
CA SER A 226 1.29 -7.56 -8.11
C SER A 226 0.51 -6.65 -7.16
N GLU A 227 0.81 -5.36 -7.17
CA GLU A 227 0.13 -4.35 -6.36
C GLU A 227 -1.34 -4.20 -6.72
N ALA A 228 -1.65 -4.12 -8.02
CA ALA A 228 -3.02 -4.05 -8.50
C ALA A 228 -3.83 -5.30 -8.11
N ARG A 229 -3.24 -6.49 -8.20
CA ARG A 229 -3.87 -7.74 -7.74
C ARG A 229 -4.11 -7.75 -6.24
N GLN A 230 -3.16 -7.28 -5.44
CA GLN A 230 -3.34 -7.17 -4.00
C GLN A 230 -4.52 -6.23 -3.68
N ALA A 231 -4.64 -5.10 -4.37
CA ALA A 231 -5.74 -4.17 -4.18
C ALA A 231 -7.11 -4.78 -4.55
N VAL A 232 -7.19 -5.66 -5.55
CA VAL A 232 -8.42 -6.41 -5.85
C VAL A 232 -8.78 -7.35 -4.71
N VAL A 233 -7.84 -8.16 -4.24
CA VAL A 233 -8.07 -9.14 -3.17
C VAL A 233 -8.56 -8.46 -1.90
N GLU A 234 -7.84 -7.43 -1.45
CA GLU A 234 -8.17 -6.70 -0.23
C GLU A 234 -9.42 -5.82 -0.39
N GLY A 235 -9.57 -5.17 -1.54
CA GLY A 235 -10.73 -4.32 -1.83
C GLY A 235 -12.05 -5.09 -1.78
N GLN A 236 -12.09 -6.29 -2.38
CA GLN A 236 -13.26 -7.17 -2.32
C GLN A 236 -13.57 -7.60 -0.89
N ALA A 237 -12.56 -8.02 -0.13
CA ALA A 237 -12.74 -8.42 1.25
C ALA A 237 -13.21 -7.26 2.15
N MET A 238 -12.72 -6.03 1.86
CA MET A 238 -13.20 -4.81 2.54
C MET A 238 -14.66 -4.49 2.21
N VAL A 239 -15.08 -4.65 0.97
CA VAL A 239 -16.49 -4.48 0.58
C VAL A 239 -17.37 -5.43 1.39
N VAL A 240 -17.03 -6.72 1.46
CA VAL A 240 -17.81 -7.72 2.22
C VAL A 240 -17.84 -7.42 3.71
N LEU A 241 -16.71 -6.98 4.29
CA LEU A 241 -16.66 -6.52 5.69
C LEU A 241 -17.65 -5.39 5.93
N VAL A 242 -17.64 -4.36 5.07
CA VAL A 242 -18.52 -3.20 5.22
C VAL A 242 -19.97 -3.59 4.99
N ASP A 243 -20.28 -4.40 3.99
CA ASP A 243 -21.63 -4.90 3.72
C ASP A 243 -22.15 -5.75 4.89
N TYR A 244 -21.29 -6.56 5.53
CA TYR A 244 -21.64 -7.28 6.76
C TYR A 244 -22.04 -6.33 7.90
N MET A 245 -21.32 -5.23 8.06
CA MET A 245 -21.66 -4.22 9.09
C MET A 245 -22.92 -3.43 8.76
N LEU A 246 -23.20 -3.20 7.49
CA LEU A 246 -24.37 -2.46 7.00
C LEU A 246 -25.64 -3.33 6.89
N ALA A 247 -25.50 -4.65 6.84
CA ALA A 247 -26.58 -5.61 6.66
C ALA A 247 -27.76 -5.43 7.66
N PRO A 248 -27.54 -5.16 8.97
CA PRO A 248 -28.63 -4.89 9.91
C PRO A 248 -29.47 -3.68 9.55
N MET A 249 -28.92 -2.73 8.77
CA MET A 249 -29.60 -1.53 8.28
C MET A 249 -30.20 -1.71 6.88
N GLY A 250 -30.05 -2.90 6.27
CA GLY A 250 -30.50 -3.20 4.92
C GLY A 250 -29.74 -2.41 3.83
N ARG A 251 -28.49 -2.01 4.10
CA ARG A 251 -27.65 -1.21 3.19
C ARG A 251 -26.42 -1.99 2.74
N THR A 252 -25.82 -1.54 1.63
CA THR A 252 -24.57 -2.07 1.08
C THR A 252 -23.65 -0.93 0.64
N VAL A 253 -22.38 -1.24 0.39
CA VAL A 253 -21.40 -0.31 -0.20
C VAL A 253 -21.88 0.21 -1.57
N ALA A 254 -22.54 -0.64 -2.36
CA ALA A 254 -23.06 -0.26 -3.68
C ALA A 254 -24.11 0.86 -3.58
N ASP A 255 -24.96 0.81 -2.54
CA ASP A 255 -26.05 1.76 -2.32
C ASP A 255 -25.64 2.97 -1.47
N SER A 256 -24.42 2.96 -0.93
CA SER A 256 -23.97 3.89 0.10
C SER A 256 -22.57 4.44 -0.19
N PRO A 257 -22.37 5.20 -1.29
CA PRO A 257 -21.06 5.71 -1.67
C PRO A 257 -20.41 6.58 -0.59
N GLU A 258 -21.21 7.27 0.22
CA GLU A 258 -20.74 8.06 1.36
C GLU A 258 -20.04 7.24 2.44
N VAL A 259 -20.39 5.97 2.57
CA VAL A 259 -19.73 5.05 3.53
C VAL A 259 -18.29 4.79 3.14
N VAL A 260 -18.01 4.67 1.85
CA VAL A 260 -16.63 4.47 1.34
C VAL A 260 -15.77 5.71 1.66
N GLU A 261 -16.32 6.92 1.50
CA GLU A 261 -15.62 8.16 1.85
C GLU A 261 -15.31 8.24 3.35
N VAL A 262 -16.30 7.93 4.20
CA VAL A 262 -16.13 7.86 5.66
C VAL A 262 -15.08 6.82 6.05
N LEU A 263 -15.12 5.65 5.42
CA LEU A 263 -14.18 4.58 5.62
C LEU A 263 -12.74 5.03 5.30
N ASN A 264 -12.53 5.63 4.12
CA ASN A 264 -11.22 6.12 3.69
C ASN A 264 -10.68 7.20 4.62
N LYS A 265 -11.54 8.11 5.09
CA LYS A 265 -11.16 9.12 6.08
C LYS A 265 -10.82 8.48 7.44
N GLY A 266 -11.59 7.49 7.86
CA GLY A 266 -11.31 6.70 9.07
C GLY A 266 -9.97 5.99 9.01
N MET A 267 -9.63 5.39 7.88
CA MET A 267 -8.32 4.76 7.65
C MET A 267 -7.14 5.74 7.74
N GLN A 268 -7.34 6.99 7.35
CA GLN A 268 -6.30 8.03 7.47
C GLN A 268 -6.15 8.56 8.89
N THR A 269 -7.24 8.69 9.64
CA THR A 269 -7.24 9.35 10.95
C THR A 269 -7.18 8.37 12.12
N GLY A 270 -7.84 7.22 12.01
CA GLY A 270 -7.99 6.24 13.09
C GLY A 270 -6.71 5.46 13.42
N THR A 271 -5.72 5.47 12.53
CA THR A 271 -4.37 4.91 12.78
C THR A 271 -3.51 5.79 13.71
N ALA A 272 -4.06 6.94 14.16
CA ALA A 272 -3.32 7.87 15.02
C ALA A 272 -2.93 7.31 16.39
N ASP A 273 -3.65 6.32 16.89
CA ASP A 273 -3.35 5.67 18.19
C ASP A 273 -2.24 4.63 18.11
N TRP A 274 -1.86 4.20 16.92
CA TRP A 274 -0.80 3.21 16.71
C TRP A 274 0.58 3.88 16.64
N VAL A 275 1.39 3.63 17.63
CA VAL A 275 2.68 4.32 17.80
C VAL A 275 3.60 4.07 16.61
N GLN A 276 3.71 2.82 16.17
CA GLN A 276 4.58 2.45 15.03
C GLN A 276 4.09 3.07 13.72
N TYR A 277 2.80 2.98 13.42
CA TYR A 277 2.23 3.57 12.22
C TYR A 277 2.30 5.09 12.24
N ARG A 278 1.99 5.74 13.37
CA ARG A 278 2.06 7.20 13.50
C ARG A 278 3.45 7.76 13.17
N ASN A 279 4.50 7.05 13.59
CA ASN A 279 5.90 7.44 13.39
C ASN A 279 6.48 6.93 12.05
N ALA A 280 5.72 6.16 11.28
CA ALA A 280 6.16 5.63 10.00
C ALA A 280 6.42 6.72 8.96
N PRO A 281 7.39 6.53 8.05
CA PRO A 281 7.55 7.38 6.87
C PRO A 281 6.25 7.45 6.04
N ILE A 282 6.04 8.56 5.33
CA ILE A 282 4.85 8.76 4.48
C ILE A 282 4.65 7.58 3.53
N PHE A 283 5.72 7.14 2.87
CA PHE A 283 5.67 5.98 1.97
C PHE A 283 5.09 4.73 2.65
N MET A 284 5.55 4.41 3.87
CA MET A 284 5.04 3.24 4.58
C MET A 284 3.57 3.36 4.93
N LYS A 285 3.12 4.55 5.36
CA LYS A 285 1.70 4.81 5.65
C LYS A 285 0.83 4.61 4.42
N GLU A 286 1.19 5.22 3.31
CA GLU A 286 0.43 5.12 2.06
C GLU A 286 0.47 3.70 1.49
N ALA A 287 1.64 3.05 1.47
CA ALA A 287 1.82 1.71 0.94
C ALA A 287 1.03 0.65 1.72
N LEU A 288 1.02 0.74 3.05
CA LEU A 288 0.28 -0.19 3.90
C LEU A 288 -1.24 -0.03 3.76
N THR A 289 -1.72 1.16 3.46
CA THR A 289 -3.15 1.44 3.33
C THR A 289 -3.67 1.35 1.90
N PHE A 290 -2.79 1.36 0.90
CA PHE A 290 -3.16 1.37 -0.52
C PHE A 290 -4.13 0.26 -0.91
N PRO A 291 -3.87 -1.04 -0.63
CA PRO A 291 -4.75 -2.12 -1.08
C PRO A 291 -6.17 -2.00 -0.50
N TYR A 292 -6.29 -1.45 0.69
CA TYR A 292 -7.57 -1.29 1.38
C TYR A 292 -8.33 -0.06 0.89
N ARG A 293 -7.70 1.10 0.93
CA ARG A 293 -8.32 2.38 0.57
C ARG A 293 -8.70 2.44 -0.91
N TYR A 294 -7.70 2.30 -1.76
CA TYR A 294 -7.94 2.36 -3.20
C TYR A 294 -8.61 1.08 -3.72
N GLY A 295 -8.37 -0.07 -3.07
CA GLY A 295 -9.05 -1.32 -3.39
C GLY A 295 -10.56 -1.25 -3.15
N VAL A 296 -11.02 -0.71 -2.01
CA VAL A 296 -12.46 -0.55 -1.75
C VAL A 296 -13.10 0.48 -2.69
N ASP A 297 -12.40 1.57 -3.02
CA ASP A 297 -12.88 2.56 -4.00
C ASP A 297 -13.04 1.91 -5.39
N PHE A 298 -12.06 1.12 -5.80
CA PHE A 298 -12.05 0.37 -7.05
C PHE A 298 -13.23 -0.61 -7.10
N GLU A 299 -13.36 -1.49 -6.12
CA GLU A 299 -14.43 -2.50 -6.08
C GLU A 299 -15.82 -1.87 -5.97
N ALA A 300 -15.99 -0.79 -5.19
CA ALA A 300 -17.23 -0.04 -5.13
C ALA A 300 -17.62 0.58 -6.49
N ALA A 301 -16.64 1.06 -7.24
CA ALA A 301 -16.88 1.55 -8.60
C ALA A 301 -17.31 0.41 -9.56
N LEU A 302 -16.67 -0.75 -9.46
CA LEU A 302 -17.03 -1.93 -10.27
C LEU A 302 -18.43 -2.46 -9.92
N LEU A 303 -18.75 -2.54 -8.63
CA LEU A 303 -20.10 -2.96 -8.17
C LEU A 303 -21.19 -2.07 -8.77
N ARG A 304 -21.00 -0.76 -8.77
CA ARG A 304 -21.95 0.19 -9.36
C ARG A 304 -22.03 0.06 -10.88
N ALA A 305 -20.90 -0.20 -11.56
CA ALA A 305 -20.85 -0.24 -13.01
C ALA A 305 -21.25 -1.61 -13.62
N ARG A 306 -20.92 -2.72 -12.96
CA ARG A 306 -21.00 -4.08 -13.52
C ARG A 306 -21.74 -5.08 -12.62
N GLY A 307 -22.17 -4.66 -11.42
CA GLY A 307 -22.80 -5.55 -10.43
C GLY A 307 -21.82 -6.57 -9.84
N LYS A 308 -22.32 -7.46 -8.98
CA LYS A 308 -21.51 -8.42 -8.21
C LYS A 308 -20.66 -9.35 -9.08
N ALA A 309 -21.22 -9.90 -10.14
CA ALA A 309 -20.47 -10.81 -11.04
C ALA A 309 -19.28 -10.09 -11.71
N GLY A 310 -19.47 -8.83 -12.11
CA GLY A 310 -18.42 -8.03 -12.74
C GLY A 310 -17.37 -7.50 -11.75
N ALA A 311 -17.73 -7.30 -10.49
CA ALA A 311 -16.81 -6.84 -9.46
C ALA A 311 -15.99 -8.00 -8.88
N PHE A 312 -16.62 -9.10 -8.48
CA PHE A 312 -15.92 -10.21 -7.83
C PHE A 312 -15.23 -11.17 -8.80
N ALA A 313 -16.00 -12.05 -9.46
CA ALA A 313 -15.39 -13.11 -10.27
C ALA A 313 -14.65 -12.59 -11.51
N ALA A 314 -15.26 -11.68 -12.26
CA ALA A 314 -14.68 -11.21 -13.52
C ALA A 314 -13.38 -10.43 -13.33
N THR A 315 -13.16 -9.78 -12.19
CA THR A 315 -11.93 -9.06 -11.88
C THR A 315 -10.76 -10.03 -11.64
N PHE A 316 -11.01 -11.24 -11.13
CA PHE A 316 -9.98 -12.28 -11.05
C PHE A 316 -9.59 -12.84 -12.43
N GLU A 317 -10.53 -12.91 -13.36
CA GLU A 317 -10.28 -13.38 -14.73
C GLU A 317 -9.52 -12.33 -15.56
N ASN A 318 -9.87 -11.07 -15.38
CA ASN A 318 -9.28 -9.92 -16.07
C ASN A 318 -8.81 -8.88 -15.05
N PRO A 319 -7.69 -9.14 -14.34
CA PRO A 319 -7.24 -8.25 -13.30
C PRO A 319 -6.69 -6.91 -13.85
N PRO A 320 -6.78 -5.83 -13.07
CA PRO A 320 -6.04 -4.61 -13.37
C PRO A 320 -4.53 -4.88 -13.36
N HIS A 321 -3.78 -4.09 -14.11
CA HIS A 321 -2.34 -4.26 -14.33
C HIS A 321 -1.49 -3.18 -13.67
N THR A 322 -2.09 -2.08 -13.26
CA THR A 322 -1.36 -0.92 -12.74
C THR A 322 -2.05 -0.31 -11.53
N SER A 323 -1.28 0.37 -10.68
CA SER A 323 -1.82 1.20 -9.60
C SER A 323 -2.75 2.31 -10.12
N ARG A 324 -2.53 2.79 -11.37
CA ARG A 324 -3.42 3.73 -12.03
C ARG A 324 -4.84 3.20 -12.19
N GLU A 325 -4.99 1.96 -12.66
CA GLU A 325 -6.31 1.36 -12.85
C GLU A 325 -7.06 1.20 -11.51
N ILE A 326 -6.34 1.00 -10.42
CA ILE A 326 -6.88 0.93 -9.05
C ILE A 326 -7.24 2.34 -8.54
N MET A 327 -6.36 3.33 -8.70
CA MET A 327 -6.56 4.70 -8.21
C MET A 327 -7.59 5.46 -9.04
N GLU A 328 -7.70 5.15 -10.32
CA GLU A 328 -8.65 5.72 -11.29
C GLU A 328 -9.52 4.62 -11.92
N PRO A 329 -10.51 4.04 -11.23
CA PRO A 329 -11.27 2.86 -11.71
C PRO A 329 -11.93 3.03 -13.09
N LYS A 330 -12.20 4.27 -13.50
CA LYS A 330 -12.71 4.59 -14.85
C LYS A 330 -11.76 4.15 -15.97
N THR A 331 -10.43 4.11 -15.72
CA THR A 331 -9.43 3.68 -16.71
C THR A 331 -9.52 2.18 -16.96
N TYR A 332 -9.68 1.40 -15.90
CA TYR A 332 -9.97 -0.04 -16.00
C TYR A 332 -11.33 -0.31 -16.65
N LEU A 333 -12.39 0.42 -16.25
CA LEU A 333 -13.74 0.24 -16.80
C LEU A 333 -13.83 0.58 -18.27
N SER A 334 -13.05 1.56 -18.75
CA SER A 334 -12.99 1.95 -20.17
C SER A 334 -12.07 1.06 -21.01
N GLY A 335 -11.24 0.22 -20.39
CA GLY A 335 -10.22 -0.57 -21.09
C GLY A 335 -9.06 0.30 -21.60
N GLU A 336 -8.73 1.40 -20.92
CA GLU A 336 -7.57 2.23 -21.27
C GLU A 336 -6.28 1.42 -21.10
N HIS A 337 -5.50 1.32 -22.15
CA HIS A 337 -4.19 0.69 -22.12
C HIS A 337 -3.09 1.71 -22.40
N LEU A 338 -2.21 1.91 -21.43
CA LEU A 338 -1.03 2.73 -21.63
C LEU A 338 0.05 1.91 -22.36
N PRO A 339 0.68 2.47 -23.41
CA PRO A 339 1.80 1.82 -24.07
C PRO A 339 2.97 1.68 -23.10
N GLN A 340 3.62 0.53 -23.12
CA GLN A 340 4.84 0.32 -22.33
C GLN A 340 5.95 1.24 -22.84
N LEU A 341 6.73 1.76 -21.89
CA LEU A 341 7.92 2.54 -22.26
C LEU A 341 8.96 1.62 -22.89
N PRO A 342 9.54 2.01 -24.02
CA PRO A 342 10.62 1.25 -24.63
C PRO A 342 11.86 1.23 -23.74
N LEU A 343 12.55 0.09 -23.69
CA LEU A 343 13.73 -0.12 -22.87
C LEU A 343 15.00 0.01 -23.72
N PRO A 344 16.05 0.72 -23.23
CA PRO A 344 17.34 0.72 -23.87
C PRO A 344 18.08 -0.60 -23.63
N ASP A 345 19.17 -0.84 -24.38
CA ASP A 345 20.08 -1.97 -24.10
C ASP A 345 20.89 -1.72 -22.82
N PHE A 346 20.28 -2.00 -21.67
CA PHE A 346 20.91 -1.85 -20.36
C PHE A 346 22.23 -2.62 -20.25
N LYS A 347 22.33 -3.81 -20.85
CA LYS A 347 23.52 -4.65 -20.77
C LYS A 347 24.72 -4.02 -21.47
N HIS A 348 24.47 -3.38 -22.59
CA HIS A 348 25.51 -2.65 -23.32
C HIS A 348 25.93 -1.38 -22.58
N ILE A 349 24.96 -0.58 -22.13
CA ILE A 349 25.21 0.70 -21.45
C ILE A 349 25.93 0.47 -20.11
N PHE A 350 25.47 -0.45 -19.30
CA PHE A 350 25.97 -0.70 -17.94
C PHE A 350 27.01 -1.83 -17.87
N LYS A 351 27.81 -2.05 -18.92
CA LYS A 351 28.81 -3.12 -18.97
C LYS A 351 29.81 -3.13 -17.81
N GLY A 352 30.12 -1.96 -17.24
CA GLY A 352 31.02 -1.76 -16.08
C GLY A 352 30.33 -1.87 -14.73
N TYR A 353 29.03 -2.24 -14.69
CA TYR A 353 28.20 -2.27 -13.48
C TYR A 353 27.53 -3.63 -13.32
N ASP A 354 27.18 -3.94 -12.09
CA ASP A 354 26.31 -5.05 -11.74
C ASP A 354 24.91 -4.49 -11.48
N ARG A 355 23.88 -5.11 -12.09
CA ARG A 355 22.48 -4.75 -11.82
C ARG A 355 22.16 -5.04 -10.36
N PHE A 356 21.66 -4.01 -9.66
CA PHE A 356 21.20 -4.14 -8.30
C PHE A 356 19.71 -4.44 -8.25
N ASP A 357 18.90 -3.59 -8.93
CA ASP A 357 17.45 -3.74 -8.99
C ASP A 357 16.85 -3.04 -10.21
N VAL A 358 15.61 -3.43 -10.58
CA VAL A 358 14.83 -2.84 -11.66
C VAL A 358 13.35 -3.03 -11.42
N GLY A 359 12.52 -2.07 -11.81
CA GLY A 359 11.07 -2.17 -11.67
C GLY A 359 10.32 -0.97 -12.24
N ALA A 360 9.00 -1.03 -12.17
CA ALA A 360 8.15 0.10 -12.50
C ALA A 360 8.19 1.18 -11.41
N ILE A 361 7.88 2.40 -11.83
CA ILE A 361 7.45 3.50 -10.98
C ILE A 361 6.01 3.80 -11.39
N GLY A 362 5.06 3.35 -10.61
CA GLY A 362 3.64 3.46 -10.88
C GLY A 362 3.05 4.83 -10.54
N GLU A 363 1.76 4.97 -10.83
CA GLU A 363 1.01 6.19 -10.46
C GLU A 363 1.01 6.40 -8.95
N PHE A 364 0.89 5.31 -8.18
CA PHE A 364 0.97 5.36 -6.72
C PHE A 364 2.33 5.88 -6.23
N ASP A 365 3.43 5.36 -6.76
CA ASP A 365 4.78 5.80 -6.37
C ASP A 365 4.99 7.28 -6.64
N VAL A 366 4.51 7.75 -7.79
CA VAL A 366 4.54 9.17 -8.15
C VAL A 366 3.69 10.02 -7.20
N ALA A 367 2.50 9.51 -6.82
CA ALA A 367 1.64 10.20 -5.87
C ALA A 367 2.34 10.39 -4.52
N VAL A 368 3.00 9.33 -4.01
CA VAL A 368 3.73 9.39 -2.73
C VAL A 368 4.96 10.29 -2.82
N LEU A 369 5.75 10.20 -3.92
CA LEU A 369 6.88 11.11 -4.16
C LEU A 369 6.43 12.57 -4.16
N ALA A 370 5.37 12.87 -4.89
CA ALA A 370 4.85 14.23 -4.98
C ALA A 370 4.28 14.72 -3.65
N LYS A 371 3.59 13.87 -2.90
CA LYS A 371 3.08 14.16 -1.56
C LYS A 371 4.21 14.51 -0.60
N GLN A 372 5.29 13.73 -0.62
CA GLN A 372 6.44 13.93 0.27
C GLN A 372 7.20 15.22 -0.03
N TYR A 373 7.38 15.58 -1.33
CA TYR A 373 8.24 16.69 -1.73
C TYR A 373 7.50 17.99 -2.03
N ALA A 374 6.19 17.93 -2.26
CA ALA A 374 5.40 19.09 -2.64
C ALA A 374 4.04 19.20 -1.93
N GLY A 375 3.69 18.20 -1.10
CA GLY A 375 2.44 18.17 -0.34
C GLY A 375 1.26 17.53 -1.10
N GLU A 376 0.17 17.30 -0.36
CA GLU A 376 -1.03 16.59 -0.83
C GLU A 376 -1.65 17.23 -2.07
N ASP A 377 -1.83 18.56 -2.05
CA ASP A 377 -2.45 19.30 -3.18
C ASP A 377 -1.66 19.19 -4.48
N ALA A 378 -0.32 19.20 -4.39
CA ALA A 378 0.55 19.03 -5.55
C ALA A 378 0.50 17.59 -6.05
N SER A 379 0.50 16.62 -5.14
CA SER A 379 0.33 15.21 -5.46
C SER A 379 -0.96 14.96 -6.24
N ASN A 380 -2.10 15.40 -5.72
CA ASN A 380 -3.41 15.21 -6.34
C ASN A 380 -3.55 15.85 -7.73
N LYS A 381 -2.74 16.87 -8.04
CA LYS A 381 -2.71 17.51 -9.36
C LYS A 381 -1.78 16.82 -10.33
N ILE A 382 -0.72 16.16 -9.86
CA ILE A 382 0.33 15.63 -10.73
C ILE A 382 0.14 14.15 -11.08
N TYR A 383 -0.18 13.28 -10.11
CA TYR A 383 -0.20 11.85 -10.36
C TYR A 383 -1.19 11.42 -11.47
N PRO A 384 -2.39 12.04 -11.66
CA PRO A 384 -3.30 11.63 -12.73
C PRO A 384 -2.75 11.86 -14.15
N ASN A 385 -1.65 12.60 -14.25
CA ASN A 385 -0.97 12.84 -15.51
C ASN A 385 0.13 11.82 -15.84
N TRP A 386 0.40 10.86 -14.93
CA TRP A 386 1.37 9.79 -15.17
C TRP A 386 0.94 8.88 -16.34
N ARG A 387 1.89 8.45 -17.18
CA ARG A 387 1.64 7.60 -18.35
C ARG A 387 2.64 6.44 -18.48
N GLY A 388 3.45 6.20 -17.46
CA GLY A 388 4.43 5.14 -17.42
C GLY A 388 5.73 5.58 -16.75
N GLY A 389 6.45 4.63 -16.18
CA GLY A 389 7.74 4.89 -15.57
C GLY A 389 8.46 3.61 -15.18
N TYR A 390 9.79 3.65 -15.22
CA TYR A 390 10.64 2.57 -14.73
C TYR A 390 11.92 3.13 -14.11
N TYR A 391 12.53 2.33 -13.25
CA TYR A 391 13.87 2.58 -12.74
C TYR A 391 14.79 1.39 -13.02
N TYR A 392 16.08 1.68 -13.06
CA TYR A 392 17.14 0.69 -13.10
C TYR A 392 18.29 1.14 -12.20
N SER A 393 18.69 0.29 -11.26
CA SER A 393 19.72 0.62 -10.29
C SER A 393 20.91 -0.34 -10.37
N VAL A 394 22.10 0.18 -10.11
CA VAL A 394 23.36 -0.52 -10.34
C VAL A 394 24.43 -0.18 -9.29
N HIS A 395 25.37 -1.09 -9.10
CA HIS A 395 26.65 -0.81 -8.45
C HIS A 395 27.80 -0.98 -9.43
N PRO A 396 28.88 -0.17 -9.34
CA PRO A 396 30.11 -0.44 -10.09
C PRO A 396 30.63 -1.84 -9.78
N LYS A 397 31.07 -2.58 -10.80
CA LYS A 397 31.59 -3.95 -10.61
C LYS A 397 32.73 -3.96 -9.60
N GLY A 398 32.66 -4.92 -8.67
CA GLY A 398 33.66 -5.08 -7.63
C GLY A 398 33.63 -4.04 -6.51
N ASN A 399 32.66 -3.11 -6.51
CA ASN A 399 32.52 -2.11 -5.47
C ASN A 399 31.06 -1.98 -4.97
N PRO A 400 30.54 -2.92 -4.23
CA PRO A 400 29.16 -2.88 -3.69
C PRO A 400 28.95 -1.81 -2.62
N SER A 401 30.04 -1.19 -2.12
CA SER A 401 29.97 -0.09 -1.13
C SER A 401 29.87 1.29 -1.79
N ALA A 402 30.02 1.39 -3.12
CA ALA A 402 29.81 2.64 -3.83
C ALA A 402 28.35 3.11 -3.68
N PRO A 403 28.10 4.42 -3.79
CA PRO A 403 26.73 4.91 -3.90
C PRO A 403 25.95 4.17 -4.97
N LEU A 404 24.69 3.85 -4.68
CA LEU A 404 23.81 3.19 -5.64
C LEU A 404 23.59 4.11 -6.85
N GLY A 405 23.99 3.66 -8.03
CA GLY A 405 23.67 4.33 -9.29
C GLY A 405 22.21 4.07 -9.65
N LEU A 406 21.51 5.12 -10.10
CA LEU A 406 20.10 5.05 -10.43
C LEU A 406 19.84 5.74 -11.76
N VAL A 407 19.04 5.11 -12.63
CA VAL A 407 18.32 5.78 -13.70
C VAL A 407 16.83 5.63 -13.46
N PHE A 408 16.07 6.69 -13.78
CA PHE A 408 14.62 6.73 -13.69
C PHE A 408 14.07 7.45 -14.91
N VAL A 409 13.11 6.83 -15.59
CA VAL A 409 12.42 7.38 -16.76
C VAL A 409 10.93 7.39 -16.47
N SER A 410 10.27 8.52 -16.75
CA SER A 410 8.82 8.61 -16.61
C SER A 410 8.21 9.40 -17.77
N ARG A 411 7.00 9.00 -18.18
CA ARG A 411 6.20 9.63 -19.23
C ARG A 411 4.93 10.24 -18.64
N TRP A 412 4.52 11.36 -19.20
CA TRP A 412 3.46 12.21 -18.69
C TRP A 412 2.42 12.53 -19.77
N ALA A 413 1.25 12.97 -19.35
CA ALA A 413 0.17 13.34 -20.27
C ALA A 413 0.49 14.60 -21.11
N SER A 414 1.51 15.37 -20.72
CA SER A 414 1.94 16.58 -21.43
C SER A 414 3.33 17.03 -20.99
N ALA A 415 4.01 17.81 -21.81
CA ALA A 415 5.28 18.46 -21.48
C ALA A 415 5.17 19.34 -20.20
N ARG A 416 4.02 19.98 -19.98
CA ARG A 416 3.77 20.74 -18.73
C ARG A 416 3.80 19.85 -17.51
N ALA A 417 3.13 18.70 -17.56
CA ALA A 417 3.11 17.76 -16.42
C ALA A 417 4.51 17.18 -16.19
N ALA A 418 5.25 16.84 -17.23
CA ALA A 418 6.64 16.40 -17.14
C ALA A 418 7.52 17.46 -16.43
N ALA A 419 7.45 18.71 -16.87
CA ALA A 419 8.20 19.81 -16.26
C ALA A 419 7.82 20.08 -14.79
N GLN A 420 6.54 19.94 -14.44
CA GLN A 420 6.08 20.08 -13.06
C GLN A 420 6.59 18.93 -12.18
N PHE A 421 6.52 17.70 -12.66
CA PHE A 421 7.05 16.55 -11.92
C PHE A 421 8.57 16.63 -11.74
N ALA A 422 9.31 17.00 -12.78
CA ALA A 422 10.75 17.19 -12.70
C ALA A 422 11.14 18.22 -11.62
N ALA A 423 10.38 19.31 -11.50
CA ALA A 423 10.57 20.28 -10.42
C ALA A 423 10.29 19.68 -9.04
N ILE A 424 9.24 18.85 -8.89
CA ILE A 424 8.94 18.15 -7.63
C ILE A 424 10.08 17.20 -7.27
N TYR A 425 10.59 16.44 -8.23
CA TYR A 425 11.73 15.54 -8.01
C TYR A 425 12.99 16.31 -7.57
N ALA A 426 13.28 17.44 -8.24
CA ALA A 426 14.40 18.31 -7.88
C ALA A 426 14.28 18.86 -6.45
N ARG A 427 13.08 19.23 -5.99
CA ARG A 427 12.85 19.68 -4.60
C ARG A 427 13.29 18.61 -3.58
N GLY A 428 13.07 17.33 -3.90
CA GLY A 428 13.44 16.20 -3.05
C GLY A 428 14.95 16.06 -2.83
N MET A 429 15.78 16.56 -3.74
CA MET A 429 17.24 16.45 -3.62
C MET A 429 17.79 17.10 -2.34
N GLN A 430 17.29 18.28 -1.97
CA GLN A 430 17.71 18.98 -0.75
C GLN A 430 17.31 18.28 0.56
N GLN A 431 16.37 17.33 0.49
CA GLN A 431 15.98 16.50 1.62
C GLN A 431 16.78 15.19 1.69
N ARG A 432 17.26 14.70 0.55
CA ARG A 432 17.98 13.42 0.42
C ARG A 432 19.49 13.54 0.61
N TYR A 433 20.07 14.67 0.17
CA TYR A 433 21.50 14.90 0.14
C TYR A 433 21.91 16.03 1.08
N LYS A 434 23.08 15.87 1.72
CA LYS A 434 23.65 16.90 2.60
C LYS A 434 24.18 18.09 1.81
N LYS A 435 24.66 17.84 0.59
CA LYS A 435 25.23 18.81 -0.31
C LYS A 435 24.55 18.70 -1.67
N VAL A 436 23.98 19.80 -2.14
CA VAL A 436 23.38 19.91 -3.47
C VAL A 436 23.88 21.20 -4.09
N GLU A 437 24.76 21.09 -5.04
CA GLU A 437 25.36 22.24 -5.74
C GLU A 437 24.94 22.22 -7.21
N ILE A 438 24.51 23.35 -7.70
CA ILE A 438 24.19 23.57 -9.11
C ILE A 438 25.21 24.58 -9.72
N SER A 439 25.44 24.45 -11.00
CA SER A 439 26.27 25.47 -11.73
C SER A 439 25.68 26.88 -11.56
N ALA A 440 26.53 27.84 -11.23
CA ALA A 440 26.14 29.23 -11.03
C ALA A 440 25.38 29.86 -12.23
N ASN A 441 25.59 29.31 -13.44
CA ASN A 441 24.96 29.79 -14.67
C ASN A 441 23.66 29.07 -15.04
N SER A 442 23.11 28.22 -14.15
CA SER A 442 21.92 27.40 -14.44
C SER A 442 20.62 28.20 -14.56
N GLY A 443 20.57 29.43 -14.03
CA GLY A 443 19.33 30.21 -13.93
C GLY A 443 18.30 29.69 -12.94
N LEU A 444 18.61 28.61 -12.18
CA LEU A 444 17.73 28.02 -11.20
C LEU A 444 17.86 28.69 -9.82
N PRO A 445 16.78 28.69 -9.02
CA PRO A 445 16.83 29.21 -7.66
C PRO A 445 17.73 28.35 -6.77
N ALA A 446 18.45 28.98 -5.84
CA ALA A 446 19.25 28.27 -4.85
C ALA A 446 18.39 27.39 -3.92
N ASP A 447 17.19 27.84 -3.57
CA ASP A 447 16.18 27.05 -2.85
C ASP A 447 15.27 26.33 -3.85
N LEU A 448 15.50 25.06 -4.05
CA LEU A 448 14.73 24.23 -4.97
C LEU A 448 13.25 24.06 -4.55
N LYS A 449 12.90 24.35 -3.28
CA LYS A 449 11.49 24.30 -2.81
C LYS A 449 10.60 25.27 -3.57
N THR A 450 11.15 26.34 -4.11
CA THR A 450 10.41 27.37 -4.88
C THR A 450 10.24 27.02 -6.36
N LEU A 451 10.90 25.94 -6.83
CA LEU A 451 10.89 25.55 -8.23
C LEU A 451 9.49 25.06 -8.66
N GLY A 452 8.84 25.75 -9.58
CA GLY A 452 7.49 25.39 -10.05
C GLY A 452 7.47 24.46 -11.25
N SER A 453 8.50 24.55 -12.12
CA SER A 453 8.66 23.73 -13.31
C SER A 453 10.15 23.62 -13.65
N LEU A 454 10.54 22.54 -14.33
CA LEU A 454 11.91 22.31 -14.79
C LEU A 454 11.85 21.74 -16.20
N SER A 455 12.55 22.36 -17.16
CA SER A 455 12.60 21.92 -18.57
C SER A 455 14.05 21.94 -19.06
N GLY A 456 14.36 21.07 -20.03
CA GLY A 456 15.73 20.89 -20.52
C GLY A 456 16.57 20.04 -19.58
N ASP A 457 17.91 20.10 -19.74
CA ASP A 457 18.85 19.33 -18.95
C ASP A 457 19.51 20.16 -17.86
N HIS A 458 19.56 19.62 -16.66
CA HIS A 458 20.17 20.26 -15.51
C HIS A 458 20.99 19.25 -14.71
N THR A 459 22.16 19.67 -14.24
CA THR A 459 23.09 18.86 -13.48
C THR A 459 23.35 19.47 -12.11
N TRP A 460 23.27 18.63 -11.08
CA TRP A 460 23.65 18.96 -9.70
C TRP A 460 24.78 18.04 -9.25
N THR A 461 25.62 18.53 -8.35
CA THR A 461 26.65 17.73 -7.68
C THR A 461 26.25 17.50 -6.24
N THR A 462 26.35 16.24 -5.80
CA THR A 462 26.08 15.84 -4.42
C THR A 462 27.27 15.09 -3.83
N GLU A 463 27.21 14.76 -2.55
CA GLU A 463 28.22 13.90 -1.91
C GLU A 463 28.24 12.45 -2.44
N GLU A 464 27.17 12.02 -3.12
CA GLU A 464 27.08 10.69 -3.74
C GLU A 464 27.38 10.71 -5.26
N GLY A 465 27.70 11.87 -5.84
CA GLY A 465 27.96 12.04 -7.25
C GLY A 465 26.98 12.98 -7.95
N ALA A 466 27.03 12.98 -9.27
CA ALA A 466 26.18 13.84 -10.09
C ALA A 466 24.73 13.33 -10.13
N ILE A 467 23.80 14.29 -10.21
CA ILE A 467 22.39 14.06 -10.56
C ILE A 467 22.10 14.85 -11.81
N VAL A 468 21.57 14.18 -12.84
CA VAL A 468 21.10 14.85 -14.06
C VAL A 468 19.60 14.62 -14.18
N ILE A 469 18.86 15.71 -14.39
CA ILE A 469 17.44 15.67 -14.77
C ILE A 469 17.34 16.26 -16.16
N ASP A 470 16.82 15.49 -17.10
CA ASP A 470 16.58 15.88 -18.47
C ASP A 470 15.09 15.77 -18.80
N VAL A 471 14.49 16.88 -19.19
CA VAL A 471 13.06 16.96 -19.51
C VAL A 471 12.91 17.32 -20.97
N LYS A 472 12.42 16.35 -21.74
CA LYS A 472 12.16 16.54 -23.17
C LYS A 472 10.72 16.11 -23.48
N ASP A 473 9.96 17.05 -24.01
CA ASP A 473 8.53 16.85 -24.32
C ASP A 473 7.76 16.32 -23.09
N ASP A 474 7.13 15.18 -23.20
CA ASP A 474 6.35 14.54 -22.13
C ASP A 474 7.18 13.58 -21.26
N THR A 475 8.50 13.54 -21.43
CA THR A 475 9.39 12.56 -20.78
C THR A 475 10.34 13.24 -19.81
N VAL A 476 10.46 12.67 -18.61
CA VAL A 476 11.46 13.02 -17.59
C VAL A 476 12.44 11.87 -17.45
N LEU A 477 13.73 12.17 -17.59
CA LEU A 477 14.83 11.24 -17.38
C LEU A 477 15.69 11.76 -16.24
N VAL A 478 15.98 10.88 -15.28
CA VAL A 478 16.85 11.17 -14.14
C VAL A 478 17.96 10.15 -14.09
N THR A 479 19.19 10.61 -13.87
CA THR A 479 20.32 9.76 -13.53
C THR A 479 20.99 10.25 -12.27
N GLU A 480 21.38 9.34 -11.38
CA GLU A 480 22.02 9.67 -10.11
C GLU A 480 23.23 8.77 -9.85
N SER A 481 24.34 9.34 -9.39
CA SER A 481 25.54 8.61 -8.94
C SER A 481 26.14 7.68 -10.00
N LEU A 482 26.11 8.11 -11.26
CA LEU A 482 26.69 7.42 -12.41
C LEU A 482 27.85 8.21 -13.00
N ASP A 483 28.76 7.52 -13.68
CA ASP A 483 29.81 8.18 -14.46
C ASP A 483 29.18 9.05 -15.56
N PRO A 484 29.77 10.24 -15.86
CA PRO A 484 29.24 11.13 -16.90
C PRO A 484 29.08 10.45 -18.27
N ALA A 485 30.03 9.61 -18.68
CA ALA A 485 29.96 8.91 -19.95
C ALA A 485 28.78 7.91 -20.01
N ILE A 486 28.48 7.24 -18.91
CA ILE A 486 27.34 6.31 -18.79
C ILE A 486 26.02 7.12 -18.79
N THR A 487 25.99 8.24 -18.08
CA THR A 487 24.85 9.17 -18.07
C THR A 487 24.53 9.64 -19.49
N ASP A 488 25.51 10.11 -20.25
CA ASP A 488 25.33 10.58 -21.63
C ASP A 488 24.87 9.43 -22.55
N GLN A 489 25.50 8.26 -22.44
CA GLN A 489 25.13 7.09 -23.24
C GLN A 489 23.68 6.68 -22.97
N PHE A 490 23.26 6.64 -21.70
CA PHE A 490 21.90 6.31 -21.32
C PHE A 490 20.89 7.34 -21.83
N ARG A 491 21.15 8.63 -21.63
CA ARG A 491 20.31 9.73 -22.13
C ARG A 491 20.09 9.62 -23.64
N HIS A 492 21.16 9.48 -24.42
CA HIS A 492 21.07 9.35 -25.88
C HIS A 492 20.26 8.12 -26.29
N ALA A 493 20.47 6.96 -25.63
CA ALA A 493 19.74 5.74 -25.93
C ALA A 493 18.23 5.88 -25.66
N VAL A 494 17.86 6.44 -24.50
CA VAL A 494 16.43 6.63 -24.14
C VAL A 494 15.77 7.66 -25.03
N LEU A 495 16.39 8.83 -25.24
CA LEU A 495 15.81 9.89 -26.06
C LEU A 495 15.68 9.52 -27.55
N ALA A 496 16.45 8.55 -28.03
CA ALA A 496 16.33 8.02 -29.38
C ALA A 496 15.16 7.06 -29.60
N ILE A 497 14.68 6.41 -28.53
CA ILE A 497 13.63 5.39 -28.60
C ILE A 497 12.26 5.89 -28.13
N VAL A 498 12.18 7.01 -27.39
CA VAL A 498 10.92 7.63 -26.94
C VAL A 498 10.40 8.70 -27.93
N GLN A 499 11.15 8.99 -29.00
CA GLN A 499 10.71 9.82 -30.12
C GLN A 499 9.89 8.97 -31.09
#